data_ef6078c83846f2b27cfca2f8c2d5b649
#
_entry.id   ef6078c83846f2b27cfca2f8c2d5b649
#
_cell.length_a   1.000
_cell.length_b   1.000
_cell.length_c   1.000
_cell.angle_alpha   90.00
_cell.angle_beta   90.00
_cell.angle_gamma   90.00
#
_symmetry.space_group_name_H-M   'P 1'
#
loop_
_entity.id
_entity.type
_entity.pdbx_description
1 polymer ?
#
loop_
_entity_poly.entity_id
_entity_poly.type
_entity_poly.pdbx_seq_one_letter_code
_entity_poly.pdbx_strand_id
1 'polypeptide(L)'
;MTSTIIETAKALTFKTDLEFYNISSERAMKTIMAVVGGSSEEHRPDEFLVVWEVFDAAGRNWRIARYSSGYNQDNFIGVKTPFLRWDDLELLQEVVYALRRAGAEVDEFDCQHVHVGIADFDAQQIANIMWIVYRNEELLLSATGTLDQVSELDIMRTDPEFMARLDKLKPLTLESLNIAWFGEPYPYPDPIYCNEIGYHDISIHYVWRDQTVEFNFFFGSTDPGEIKSNIQLCLAIAARARTVTNAEAKNRSSCGVGCSKAAMESFLMDVGLVGPEFEETRSYLLKRLPGPSNHKFRNSDFAQGCDHQEDRTSLGSARPEGWLVKAARFIEETARAWFD
;
A
#
# COMPACT_ATOMS: atom_id res chain seq x y z
N MET A 1 -15.35 1.20 -21.69
CA MET A 1 -15.29 0.89 -20.25
C MET A 1 -13.85 0.96 -19.69
N THR A 2 -12.90 0.26 -20.27
CA THR A 2 -11.50 0.25 -19.78
C THR A 2 -10.85 1.63 -19.77
N SER A 3 -11.03 2.43 -20.82
CA SER A 3 -10.54 3.83 -20.87
C SER A 3 -11.08 4.68 -19.73
N THR A 4 -12.36 4.50 -19.34
CA THR A 4 -13.01 5.26 -18.27
C THR A 4 -12.44 4.89 -16.89
N ILE A 5 -12.08 3.62 -16.65
CA ILE A 5 -11.49 3.19 -15.37
C ILE A 5 -10.12 3.83 -15.20
N ILE A 6 -9.28 3.79 -16.22
CA ILE A 6 -7.93 4.36 -16.14
C ILE A 6 -7.94 5.87 -16.03
N GLU A 7 -8.82 6.56 -16.76
CA GLU A 7 -8.99 8.01 -16.58
C GLU A 7 -9.45 8.36 -15.15
N THR A 8 -10.33 7.52 -14.57
CA THR A 8 -10.72 7.67 -13.16
C THR A 8 -9.52 7.42 -12.24
N ALA A 9 -8.73 6.37 -12.45
CA ALA A 9 -7.54 6.07 -11.66
C ALA A 9 -6.52 7.22 -11.69
N LYS A 10 -6.29 7.81 -12.86
CA LYS A 10 -5.39 8.96 -13.03
C LYS A 10 -5.87 10.23 -12.33
N ALA A 11 -7.16 10.36 -12.10
CA ALA A 11 -7.75 11.50 -11.39
C ALA A 11 -7.67 11.37 -9.86
N LEU A 12 -7.47 10.14 -9.33
CA LEU A 12 -7.36 9.91 -7.90
C LEU A 12 -6.02 10.41 -7.36
N THR A 13 -6.02 10.75 -6.07
CA THR A 13 -4.80 11.03 -5.31
C THR A 13 -4.39 9.80 -4.51
N PHE A 14 -3.11 9.72 -4.19
CA PHE A 14 -2.58 8.71 -3.28
C PHE A 14 -1.51 9.29 -2.37
N LYS A 15 -1.26 8.65 -1.25
CA LYS A 15 -0.02 8.77 -0.46
C LYS A 15 0.49 7.37 -0.17
N THR A 16 1.77 7.22 0.08
CA THR A 16 2.35 5.93 0.47
C THR A 16 3.32 6.10 1.61
N ASP A 17 3.30 5.11 2.51
CA ASP A 17 4.23 4.97 3.60
C ASP A 17 5.22 3.87 3.20
N LEU A 18 6.51 4.18 3.28
CA LEU A 18 7.60 3.31 2.90
C LEU A 18 8.53 3.12 4.09
N GLU A 19 8.91 1.89 4.35
CA GLU A 19 9.81 1.53 5.44
C GLU A 19 11.16 1.10 4.87
N PHE A 20 12.24 1.58 5.52
CA PHE A 20 13.60 1.29 5.12
C PHE A 20 14.51 1.14 6.33
N TYR A 21 15.53 0.34 6.20
CA TYR A 21 16.62 0.26 7.15
C TYR A 21 17.97 0.59 6.48
N ASN A 22 19.06 0.56 7.24
CA ASN A 22 20.43 0.83 6.79
C ASN A 22 20.67 2.24 6.23
N ILE A 23 19.79 3.19 6.52
CA ILE A 23 19.91 4.60 6.16
C ILE A 23 19.48 5.48 7.35
N SER A 24 20.24 6.53 7.67
CA SER A 24 19.84 7.47 8.70
C SER A 24 18.74 8.43 8.19
N SER A 25 17.86 8.89 9.10
CA SER A 25 16.80 9.83 8.77
C SER A 25 17.33 11.14 8.15
N GLU A 26 18.48 11.65 8.64
CA GLU A 26 19.13 12.83 8.06
C GLU A 26 19.63 12.57 6.62
N ARG A 27 20.21 11.40 6.36
CA ARG A 27 20.66 11.03 5.01
C ARG A 27 19.48 10.83 4.07
N ALA A 28 18.41 10.20 4.54
CA ALA A 28 17.17 10.05 3.76
C ALA A 28 16.55 11.42 3.45
N MET A 29 16.46 12.31 4.42
CA MET A 29 16.00 13.69 4.24
C MET A 29 16.80 14.42 3.16
N LYS A 30 18.14 14.43 3.26
CA LYS A 30 19.01 15.08 2.27
C LYS A 30 18.83 14.47 0.87
N THR A 31 18.64 13.14 0.80
CA THR A 31 18.43 12.42 -0.46
C THR A 31 17.10 12.78 -1.08
N ILE A 32 16.02 12.80 -0.32
CA ILE A 32 14.68 13.20 -0.80
C ILE A 32 14.71 14.64 -1.25
N MET A 33 15.24 15.56 -0.42
CA MET A 33 15.33 16.98 -0.75
C MET A 33 16.15 17.24 -2.03
N ALA A 34 17.17 16.44 -2.29
CA ALA A 34 17.96 16.56 -3.53
C ALA A 34 17.15 16.20 -4.79
N VAL A 35 16.12 15.36 -4.68
CA VAL A 35 15.23 14.98 -5.79
C VAL A 35 14.06 15.95 -5.91
N VAL A 36 13.36 16.21 -4.81
CA VAL A 36 12.10 16.98 -4.84
C VAL A 36 12.33 18.49 -4.72
N GLY A 37 13.54 18.93 -4.38
CA GLY A 37 13.88 20.32 -4.11
C GLY A 37 13.34 20.84 -2.78
N GLY A 38 13.35 22.16 -2.61
CA GLY A 38 12.69 22.83 -1.49
C GLY A 38 13.53 22.98 -0.22
N SER A 39 12.90 22.85 0.94
CA SER A 39 13.53 23.06 2.26
C SER A 39 13.18 21.93 3.22
N SER A 40 13.91 21.84 4.32
CA SER A 40 13.62 20.84 5.35
C SER A 40 13.64 21.46 6.76
N GLU A 41 12.82 20.87 7.64
CA GLU A 41 12.76 21.20 9.06
C GLU A 41 12.89 19.93 9.89
N GLU A 42 13.54 20.04 11.05
CA GLU A 42 13.68 18.92 11.99
C GLU A 42 12.78 19.17 13.20
N HIS A 43 12.01 18.16 13.57
CA HIS A 43 11.18 18.14 14.77
C HIS A 43 11.60 16.99 15.67
N ARG A 44 11.64 17.24 16.98
CA ARG A 44 11.90 16.24 18.02
C ARG A 44 10.77 16.31 19.04
N PRO A 45 9.64 15.64 18.76
CA PRO A 45 8.50 15.62 19.68
C PRO A 45 8.86 15.09 21.07
N ASP A 46 9.80 14.13 21.12
CA ASP A 46 10.36 13.57 22.35
C ASP A 46 11.82 13.12 22.16
N GLU A 47 12.42 12.49 23.18
CA GLU A 47 13.82 12.02 23.14
C GLU A 47 14.06 10.82 22.23
N PHE A 48 13.00 10.10 21.83
CA PHE A 48 13.07 8.86 21.07
C PHE A 48 12.73 9.06 19.58
N LEU A 49 12.07 10.15 19.23
CA LEU A 49 11.54 10.38 17.89
C LEU A 49 12.20 11.59 17.23
N VAL A 50 12.70 11.35 16.03
CA VAL A 50 13.18 12.40 15.12
C VAL A 50 12.33 12.39 13.88
N VAL A 51 11.71 13.52 13.55
CA VAL A 51 10.93 13.73 12.34
C VAL A 51 11.60 14.82 11.51
N TRP A 52 11.87 14.51 10.25
CA TRP A 52 12.22 15.49 9.24
C TRP A 52 11.03 15.74 8.35
N GLU A 53 10.70 16.98 8.14
CA GLU A 53 9.75 17.41 7.15
C GLU A 53 10.50 18.06 5.98
N VAL A 54 10.24 17.57 4.76
CA VAL A 54 10.80 18.14 3.52
C VAL A 54 9.65 18.74 2.73
N PHE A 55 9.67 20.06 2.60
CA PHE A 55 8.71 20.80 1.78
C PHE A 55 9.28 20.88 0.37
N ASP A 56 8.68 20.17 -0.58
CA ASP A 56 9.12 20.12 -1.97
C ASP A 56 8.90 21.46 -2.70
N ALA A 57 9.34 21.55 -3.95
CA ALA A 57 9.20 22.77 -4.76
C ALA A 57 7.73 23.18 -5.00
N ALA A 58 6.77 22.26 -4.82
CA ALA A 58 5.34 22.56 -4.88
C ALA A 58 4.73 22.85 -3.48
N GLY A 59 5.55 22.90 -2.42
CA GLY A 59 5.12 23.12 -1.03
C GLY A 59 4.45 21.92 -0.38
N ARG A 60 4.60 20.70 -0.95
CA ARG A 60 4.03 19.47 -0.39
C ARG A 60 5.00 18.88 0.64
N ASN A 61 4.47 18.35 1.74
CA ASN A 61 5.25 17.86 2.88
C ASN A 61 5.54 16.37 2.78
N TRP A 62 6.82 16.00 2.63
CA TRP A 62 7.36 14.66 2.77
C TRP A 62 7.87 14.49 4.19
N ARG A 63 7.48 13.46 4.89
CA ARG A 63 7.88 13.24 6.29
C ARG A 63 8.78 12.00 6.40
N ILE A 64 9.88 12.14 7.10
CA ILE A 64 10.82 11.05 7.40
C ILE A 64 10.91 10.93 8.90
N ALA A 65 10.47 9.83 9.46
CA ALA A 65 10.52 9.58 10.88
C ALA A 65 11.52 8.48 11.23
N ARG A 66 12.25 8.69 12.32
CA ARG A 66 13.10 7.69 12.97
C ARG A 66 12.72 7.63 14.44
N TYR A 67 12.40 6.43 14.90
CA TYR A 67 12.18 6.16 16.30
C TYR A 67 13.37 5.42 16.90
N SER A 68 13.95 5.94 17.97
CA SER A 68 15.06 5.33 18.71
C SER A 68 14.52 4.56 19.91
N SER A 69 14.02 3.36 19.72
CA SER A 69 13.78 2.44 20.83
C SER A 69 15.12 1.84 21.26
N GLY A 70 15.57 1.98 22.50
CA GLY A 70 16.88 1.60 23.04
C GLY A 70 17.44 0.18 22.78
N TYR A 71 17.04 -0.46 21.70
CA TYR A 71 17.48 -1.75 21.18
C TYR A 71 17.91 -1.61 19.71
N ASN A 72 19.15 -1.18 19.49
CA ASN A 72 19.95 -1.34 18.24
C ASN A 72 19.27 -1.16 16.87
N GLN A 73 18.22 -0.35 16.75
CA GLN A 73 17.58 -0.04 15.47
C GLN A 73 17.86 1.41 15.02
N ASP A 74 19.11 1.85 15.18
CA ASP A 74 19.54 3.23 14.85
C ASP A 74 19.34 3.62 13.36
N ASN A 75 18.95 2.66 12.50
CA ASN A 75 18.88 2.86 11.06
C ASN A 75 17.53 2.48 10.44
N PHE A 76 16.46 2.29 11.21
CA PHE A 76 15.11 2.09 10.66
C PHE A 76 14.41 3.44 10.51
N ILE A 77 13.85 3.69 9.36
CA ILE A 77 13.08 4.91 9.06
C ILE A 77 11.78 4.59 8.34
N GLY A 78 10.76 5.39 8.62
CA GLY A 78 9.57 5.47 7.79
C GLY A 78 9.59 6.74 6.94
N VAL A 79 9.18 6.64 5.70
CA VAL A 79 9.02 7.76 4.76
C VAL A 79 7.56 7.86 4.35
N LYS A 80 6.89 8.98 4.68
CA LYS A 80 5.54 9.29 4.22
C LYS A 80 5.57 10.31 3.10
N THR A 81 4.95 9.97 1.98
CA THR A 81 4.75 10.94 0.90
C THR A 81 3.62 11.91 1.23
N PRO A 82 3.62 13.12 0.65
CA PRO A 82 2.40 13.91 0.57
C PRO A 82 1.34 13.22 -0.28
N PHE A 83 0.14 13.80 -0.40
CA PHE A 83 -0.78 13.41 -1.45
C PHE A 83 -0.17 13.72 -2.81
N LEU A 84 -0.01 12.65 -3.59
CA LEU A 84 0.53 12.63 -4.95
C LEU A 84 -0.58 12.30 -5.95
N ARG A 85 -0.30 12.53 -7.24
CA ARG A 85 -1.15 12.18 -8.36
C ARG A 85 -0.44 11.20 -9.29
N TRP A 86 -1.16 10.70 -10.26
CA TRP A 86 -0.61 9.80 -11.26
C TRP A 86 0.66 10.34 -11.92
N ASP A 87 0.68 11.63 -12.24
CA ASP A 87 1.80 12.28 -12.90
C ASP A 87 3.03 12.42 -11.97
N ASP A 88 2.86 12.25 -10.66
CA ASP A 88 3.95 12.24 -9.68
C ASP A 88 4.61 10.85 -9.51
N LEU A 89 4.12 9.81 -10.19
CA LEU A 89 4.68 8.46 -10.06
C LEU A 89 6.15 8.39 -10.48
N GLU A 90 6.55 9.11 -11.50
CA GLU A 90 7.95 9.18 -11.92
C GLU A 90 8.83 9.88 -10.87
N LEU A 91 8.35 10.98 -10.28
CA LEU A 91 9.04 11.66 -9.18
C LEU A 91 9.23 10.70 -7.98
N LEU A 92 8.20 9.94 -7.63
CA LEU A 92 8.30 8.95 -6.55
C LEU A 92 9.31 7.85 -6.88
N GLN A 93 9.33 7.36 -8.13
CA GLN A 93 10.33 6.40 -8.57
C GLN A 93 11.76 6.95 -8.46
N GLU A 94 11.98 8.21 -8.79
CA GLU A 94 13.28 8.88 -8.64
C GLU A 94 13.67 8.95 -7.15
N VAL A 95 12.74 9.28 -6.25
CA VAL A 95 12.98 9.29 -4.80
C VAL A 95 13.39 7.92 -4.30
N VAL A 96 12.63 6.86 -4.64
CA VAL A 96 12.94 5.48 -4.22
C VAL A 96 14.30 5.03 -4.76
N TYR A 97 14.58 5.31 -6.03
CA TYR A 97 15.88 5.02 -6.64
C TYR A 97 17.03 5.74 -5.93
N ALA A 98 16.85 7.01 -5.59
CA ALA A 98 17.86 7.80 -4.88
C ALA A 98 18.10 7.26 -3.45
N LEU A 99 17.04 6.88 -2.72
CA LEU A 99 17.14 6.27 -1.40
C LEU A 99 17.90 4.93 -1.46
N ARG A 100 17.58 4.06 -2.40
CA ARG A 100 18.31 2.81 -2.65
C ARG A 100 19.80 3.10 -2.91
N ARG A 101 20.13 4.06 -3.75
CA ARG A 101 21.52 4.46 -4.02
C ARG A 101 22.21 5.09 -2.81
N ALA A 102 21.47 5.68 -1.90
CA ALA A 102 21.96 6.20 -0.63
C ALA A 102 22.18 5.09 0.42
N GLY A 103 21.83 3.83 0.12
CA GLY A 103 22.04 2.67 0.98
C GLY A 103 20.78 2.22 1.74
N ALA A 104 19.60 2.73 1.37
CA ALA A 104 18.34 2.21 1.92
C ALA A 104 18.14 0.77 1.47
N GLU A 105 17.76 -0.08 2.40
CA GLU A 105 17.45 -1.49 2.24
C GLU A 105 16.10 -1.79 2.84
N VAL A 106 15.53 -2.95 2.52
CA VAL A 106 14.29 -3.47 3.11
C VAL A 106 14.52 -4.89 3.59
N ASP A 107 13.83 -5.31 4.62
CA ASP A 107 13.82 -6.69 5.08
C ASP A 107 12.43 -7.34 4.89
N GLU A 108 12.26 -8.55 5.38
CA GLU A 108 11.02 -9.32 5.27
C GLU A 108 9.87 -8.79 6.13
N PHE A 109 10.14 -7.81 7.00
CA PHE A 109 9.15 -7.19 7.89
C PHE A 109 8.78 -5.77 7.48
N ASP A 110 9.56 -5.17 6.57
CA ASP A 110 9.25 -3.83 6.08
C ASP A 110 8.05 -3.87 5.15
N CYS A 111 7.18 -2.86 5.25
CA CYS A 111 5.94 -2.78 4.52
C CYS A 111 5.88 -1.53 3.63
N GLN A 112 5.08 -1.63 2.59
CA GLN A 112 4.55 -0.50 1.86
C GLN A 112 3.05 -0.40 2.14
N HIS A 113 2.60 0.75 2.65
CA HIS A 113 1.18 1.07 2.77
C HIS A 113 0.80 2.06 1.67
N VAL A 114 -0.33 1.82 1.02
CA VAL A 114 -0.84 2.71 -0.02
C VAL A 114 -2.21 3.23 0.38
N HIS A 115 -2.32 4.53 0.56
CA HIS A 115 -3.58 5.22 0.85
C HIS A 115 -4.12 5.86 -0.43
N VAL A 116 -5.29 5.46 -0.84
CA VAL A 116 -5.99 6.07 -1.99
C VAL A 116 -7.02 7.09 -1.51
N GLY A 117 -6.93 8.31 -2.02
CA GLY A 117 -7.88 9.38 -1.71
C GLY A 117 -9.29 9.07 -2.24
N ILE A 118 -10.28 9.21 -1.35
CA ILE A 118 -11.67 8.85 -1.61
C ILE A 118 -12.66 9.99 -1.27
N ALA A 119 -12.19 11.25 -1.28
CA ALA A 119 -13.01 12.41 -0.89
C ALA A 119 -14.36 12.49 -1.62
N ASP A 120 -14.41 12.04 -2.87
CA ASP A 120 -15.60 12.07 -3.73
C ASP A 120 -16.32 10.70 -3.81
N PHE A 121 -16.01 9.76 -2.91
CA PHE A 121 -16.65 8.44 -2.90
C PHE A 121 -17.87 8.44 -1.97
N ASP A 122 -18.93 7.79 -2.43
CA ASP A 122 -20.05 7.44 -1.56
C ASP A 122 -19.79 6.13 -0.80
N ALA A 123 -20.65 5.83 0.17
CA ALA A 123 -20.52 4.62 0.99
C ALA A 123 -20.59 3.32 0.16
N GLN A 124 -21.33 3.31 -0.96
CA GLN A 124 -21.41 2.14 -1.83
C GLN A 124 -20.11 1.90 -2.59
N GLN A 125 -19.46 2.97 -3.05
CA GLN A 125 -18.19 2.89 -3.75
C GLN A 125 -17.08 2.42 -2.80
N ILE A 126 -17.08 2.88 -1.54
CA ILE A 126 -16.15 2.39 -0.51
C ILE A 126 -16.41 0.90 -0.21
N ALA A 127 -17.67 0.51 -0.04
CA ALA A 127 -18.05 -0.89 0.14
C ALA A 127 -17.64 -1.76 -1.07
N ASN A 128 -17.71 -1.23 -2.29
CA ASN A 128 -17.27 -1.92 -3.49
C ASN A 128 -15.75 -2.17 -3.48
N ILE A 129 -14.91 -1.22 -2.98
CA ILE A 129 -13.46 -1.46 -2.80
C ILE A 129 -13.27 -2.67 -1.89
N MET A 130 -13.93 -2.69 -0.72
CA MET A 130 -13.82 -3.79 0.25
C MET A 130 -14.22 -5.13 -0.39
N TRP A 131 -15.33 -5.17 -1.16
CA TRP A 131 -15.77 -6.39 -1.84
C TRP A 131 -14.81 -6.86 -2.92
N ILE A 132 -14.26 -5.96 -3.73
CA ILE A 132 -13.30 -6.31 -4.79
C ILE A 132 -12.05 -6.94 -4.16
N VAL A 133 -11.50 -6.34 -3.10
CA VAL A 133 -10.32 -6.88 -2.43
C VAL A 133 -10.66 -8.21 -1.75
N TYR A 134 -11.68 -8.25 -0.91
CA TYR A 134 -12.08 -9.47 -0.18
C TYR A 134 -12.31 -10.68 -1.10
N ARG A 135 -12.92 -10.48 -2.27
CA ARG A 135 -13.17 -11.57 -3.23
C ARG A 135 -11.94 -12.05 -3.96
N ASN A 136 -10.90 -11.25 -4.03
CA ASN A 136 -9.65 -11.55 -4.72
C ASN A 136 -8.44 -11.62 -3.77
N GLU A 137 -8.66 -11.61 -2.47
CA GLU A 137 -7.65 -11.49 -1.42
C GLU A 137 -6.49 -12.49 -1.60
N GLU A 138 -6.77 -13.81 -1.69
CA GLU A 138 -5.72 -14.81 -1.91
C GLU A 138 -4.90 -14.56 -3.17
N LEU A 139 -5.54 -14.12 -4.24
CA LEU A 139 -4.87 -13.81 -5.51
C LEU A 139 -3.95 -12.60 -5.35
N LEU A 140 -4.43 -11.56 -4.67
CA LEU A 140 -3.66 -10.35 -4.40
C LEU A 140 -2.46 -10.64 -3.50
N LEU A 141 -2.67 -11.32 -2.38
CA LEU A 141 -1.61 -11.74 -1.47
C LEU A 141 -0.58 -12.65 -2.15
N SER A 142 -1.02 -13.58 -3.00
CA SER A 142 -0.10 -14.41 -3.78
C SER A 142 0.72 -13.61 -4.79
N ALA A 143 0.10 -12.64 -5.47
CA ALA A 143 0.76 -11.80 -6.47
C ALA A 143 1.81 -10.88 -5.84
N THR A 144 1.53 -10.36 -4.65
CA THR A 144 2.45 -9.50 -3.87
C THR A 144 3.48 -10.31 -3.07
N GLY A 145 3.26 -11.62 -2.92
CA GLY A 145 4.14 -12.53 -2.18
C GLY A 145 3.89 -12.57 -0.69
N THR A 146 2.84 -11.91 -0.20
CA THR A 146 2.53 -11.78 1.23
C THR A 146 1.64 -12.91 1.78
N LEU A 147 1.15 -13.84 0.92
CA LEU A 147 0.21 -14.88 1.31
C LEU A 147 0.72 -15.77 2.46
N ASP A 148 1.99 -16.18 2.39
CA ASP A 148 2.58 -17.11 3.37
C ASP A 148 3.11 -16.40 4.62
N GLN A 149 3.13 -15.07 4.62
CA GLN A 149 3.72 -14.24 5.67
C GLN A 149 2.70 -13.34 6.38
N VAL A 150 1.41 -13.46 6.06
CA VAL A 150 0.34 -12.70 6.72
C VAL A 150 0.39 -12.84 8.25
N SER A 151 0.77 -14.02 8.77
CA SER A 151 0.92 -14.25 10.21
C SER A 151 2.21 -13.65 10.80
N GLU A 152 3.20 -13.34 9.98
CA GLU A 152 4.51 -12.82 10.42
C GLU A 152 4.58 -11.30 10.35
N LEU A 153 3.77 -10.69 9.47
CA LEU A 153 3.69 -9.25 9.27
C LEU A 153 2.66 -8.54 10.16
N ASP A 154 1.99 -9.28 11.07
CA ASP A 154 0.84 -8.78 11.83
C ASP A 154 -0.31 -8.21 10.96
N ILE A 155 -0.29 -8.48 9.65
CA ILE A 155 -1.38 -8.10 8.76
C ILE A 155 -2.47 -9.16 8.85
N MET A 156 -3.64 -8.76 9.28
CA MET A 156 -4.80 -9.63 9.31
C MET A 156 -5.55 -9.58 7.99
N ARG A 157 -6.07 -10.72 7.58
CA ARG A 157 -7.00 -10.78 6.45
C ARG A 157 -8.25 -9.96 6.75
N THR A 158 -8.91 -9.51 5.70
CA THR A 158 -10.20 -8.81 5.81
C THR A 158 -11.18 -9.63 6.68
N ASP A 159 -11.74 -8.99 7.72
CA ASP A 159 -12.64 -9.64 8.67
C ASP A 159 -13.93 -10.16 7.99
N PRO A 160 -14.15 -11.48 7.94
CA PRO A 160 -15.38 -12.04 7.36
C PRO A 160 -16.66 -11.59 8.09
N GLU A 161 -16.57 -11.31 9.41
CA GLU A 161 -17.71 -10.83 10.17
C GLU A 161 -18.06 -9.38 9.80
N PHE A 162 -17.05 -8.53 9.58
CA PHE A 162 -17.26 -7.20 9.02
C PHE A 162 -17.93 -7.29 7.65
N MET A 163 -17.43 -8.15 6.75
CA MET A 163 -18.02 -8.32 5.42
C MET A 163 -19.46 -8.83 5.50
N ALA A 164 -19.78 -9.70 6.46
CA ALA A 164 -21.15 -10.16 6.70
C ALA A 164 -22.06 -9.05 7.29
N ARG A 165 -21.51 -8.15 8.11
CA ARG A 165 -22.24 -6.94 8.57
C ARG A 165 -22.48 -5.99 7.42
N LEU A 166 -21.44 -5.70 6.61
CA LEU A 166 -21.50 -4.83 5.44
C LEU A 166 -22.58 -5.27 4.44
N ASP A 167 -22.73 -6.57 4.21
CA ASP A 167 -23.76 -7.12 3.31
C ASP A 167 -25.19 -6.84 3.76
N LYS A 168 -25.41 -6.67 5.05
CA LYS A 168 -26.72 -6.45 5.68
C LYS A 168 -27.08 -4.98 5.86
N LEU A 169 -26.14 -4.04 5.64
CA LEU A 169 -26.40 -2.61 5.87
C LEU A 169 -27.48 -2.07 4.93
N LYS A 170 -28.56 -1.58 5.51
CA LYS A 170 -29.68 -0.92 4.81
C LYS A 170 -30.30 0.16 5.70
N PRO A 171 -30.20 1.44 5.37
CA PRO A 171 -29.44 1.97 4.22
C PRO A 171 -27.93 1.87 4.42
N LEU A 172 -27.18 1.79 3.33
CA LEU A 172 -25.74 1.92 3.34
C LEU A 172 -25.37 3.40 3.25
N THR A 173 -24.84 3.93 4.35
CA THR A 173 -24.37 5.32 4.50
C THR A 173 -22.96 5.31 5.11
N LEU A 174 -22.25 6.43 5.04
CA LEU A 174 -20.95 6.56 5.71
C LEU A 174 -21.06 6.34 7.22
N GLU A 175 -22.15 6.76 7.84
CA GLU A 175 -22.42 6.54 9.26
C GLU A 175 -22.64 5.04 9.56
N SER A 176 -23.50 4.36 8.80
CA SER A 176 -23.75 2.92 9.00
C SER A 176 -22.50 2.08 8.71
N LEU A 177 -21.67 2.50 7.75
CA LEU A 177 -20.39 1.89 7.45
C LEU A 177 -19.39 2.07 8.61
N ASN A 178 -19.35 3.27 9.21
CA ASN A 178 -18.54 3.57 10.40
C ASN A 178 -18.89 2.64 11.57
N ILE A 179 -20.16 2.55 11.91
CA ILE A 179 -20.65 1.66 12.97
C ILE A 179 -20.31 0.20 12.66
N ALA A 180 -20.45 -0.24 11.41
CA ALA A 180 -20.13 -1.61 11.04
C ALA A 180 -18.63 -1.92 11.17
N TRP A 181 -17.76 -0.94 10.90
CA TRP A 181 -16.32 -1.07 11.01
C TRP A 181 -15.84 -1.06 12.47
N PHE A 182 -16.22 -0.05 13.24
CA PHE A 182 -15.75 0.13 14.62
C PHE A 182 -16.59 -0.60 15.68
N GLY A 183 -17.78 -1.13 15.33
CA GLY A 183 -18.71 -1.73 16.28
C GLY A 183 -19.64 -0.72 16.97
N GLU A 184 -19.25 0.56 17.01
CA GLU A 184 -19.98 1.69 17.56
C GLU A 184 -19.71 2.97 16.75
N PRO A 185 -20.48 4.04 16.91
CA PRO A 185 -20.20 5.31 16.24
C PRO A 185 -18.84 5.87 16.65
N TYR A 186 -17.92 6.01 15.69
CA TYR A 186 -16.59 6.57 15.91
C TYR A 186 -16.27 7.62 14.82
N PRO A 187 -16.89 8.81 14.88
CA PRO A 187 -16.82 9.81 13.79
C PRO A 187 -15.43 10.45 13.62
N TYR A 188 -14.58 10.39 14.64
CA TYR A 188 -13.24 10.96 14.66
C TYR A 188 -12.25 9.91 15.18
N PRO A 189 -11.94 8.88 14.38
CA PRO A 189 -11.02 7.84 14.83
C PRO A 189 -9.63 8.42 15.10
N ASP A 190 -9.03 7.97 16.19
CA ASP A 190 -7.66 8.33 16.52
C ASP A 190 -6.71 7.94 15.39
N PRO A 191 -5.60 8.69 15.23
CA PRO A 191 -4.58 8.35 14.25
C PRO A 191 -3.91 7.00 14.52
N ILE A 192 -4.08 6.51 15.73
CA ILE A 192 -3.46 5.30 16.23
C ILE A 192 -4.51 4.20 16.22
N TYR A 193 -4.15 3.06 15.68
CA TYR A 193 -4.93 1.86 15.84
C TYR A 193 -4.86 1.42 17.30
N CYS A 194 -5.81 1.88 18.11
CA CYS A 194 -5.94 1.40 19.48
C CYS A 194 -6.44 -0.06 19.55
N ASN A 195 -6.81 -0.65 18.40
CA ASN A 195 -7.43 -1.97 18.29
C ASN A 195 -6.88 -2.71 17.07
N GLU A 196 -6.97 -4.01 17.08
CA GLU A 196 -6.61 -4.93 15.97
C GLU A 196 -7.32 -4.62 14.63
N ILE A 197 -8.35 -3.78 14.63
CA ILE A 197 -9.20 -3.44 13.47
C ILE A 197 -8.42 -2.74 12.34
N GLY A 198 -7.33 -2.06 12.63
CA GLY A 198 -6.58 -1.27 11.66
C GLY A 198 -5.56 -2.05 10.83
N TYR A 199 -5.15 -3.22 11.30
CA TYR A 199 -4.07 -4.00 10.67
C TYR A 199 -4.53 -5.01 9.62
N HIS A 200 -5.72 -4.80 9.04
CA HIS A 200 -6.18 -5.63 7.94
C HIS A 200 -5.46 -5.30 6.65
N ASP A 201 -5.36 -6.27 5.75
CA ASP A 201 -4.82 -6.14 4.40
C ASP A 201 -5.46 -5.00 3.60
N ILE A 202 -6.70 -4.66 3.92
CA ILE A 202 -7.38 -3.44 3.49
C ILE A 202 -8.09 -2.81 4.68
N SER A 203 -7.91 -1.49 4.86
CA SER A 203 -8.48 -0.75 5.99
C SER A 203 -9.25 0.48 5.53
N ILE A 204 -10.45 0.65 6.11
CA ILE A 204 -11.25 1.88 5.96
C ILE A 204 -11.18 2.77 7.20
N HIS A 205 -10.23 2.52 8.10
CA HIS A 205 -10.05 3.29 9.33
C HIS A 205 -9.92 4.80 9.07
N TYR A 206 -9.15 5.16 8.05
CA TYR A 206 -8.85 6.56 7.70
C TYR A 206 -9.91 7.25 6.85
N VAL A 207 -11.02 6.59 6.51
CA VAL A 207 -12.12 7.18 5.71
C VAL A 207 -12.69 8.43 6.38
N TRP A 208 -12.87 8.39 7.71
CA TRP A 208 -13.53 9.47 8.46
C TRP A 208 -12.57 10.57 8.95
N ARG A 209 -11.29 10.37 8.81
CA ARG A 209 -10.27 11.33 9.19
C ARG A 209 -9.57 11.92 7.96
N ASP A 210 -8.92 11.07 7.19
CA ASP A 210 -8.02 11.46 6.09
C ASP A 210 -8.69 11.31 4.71
N GLN A 211 -9.92 10.81 4.68
CA GLN A 211 -10.66 10.50 3.46
C GLN A 211 -9.86 9.57 2.53
N THR A 212 -9.24 8.53 3.11
CA THR A 212 -8.49 7.51 2.38
C THR A 212 -8.93 6.10 2.73
N VAL A 213 -8.77 5.19 1.77
CA VAL A 213 -8.74 3.75 1.99
C VAL A 213 -7.29 3.31 1.91
N GLU A 214 -6.86 2.49 2.87
CA GLU A 214 -5.50 2.01 3.00
C GLU A 214 -5.39 0.55 2.55
N PHE A 215 -4.36 0.26 1.76
CA PHE A 215 -4.00 -1.07 1.29
C PHE A 215 -2.66 -1.45 1.91
N ASN A 216 -2.65 -2.54 2.69
CA ASN A 216 -1.53 -2.95 3.55
C ASN A 216 -0.88 -4.28 3.12
N PHE A 217 -1.25 -4.84 1.98
CA PHE A 217 -0.79 -6.15 1.56
C PHE A 217 0.46 -6.12 0.66
N PHE A 218 1.40 -5.21 0.92
CA PHE A 218 2.64 -5.13 0.17
C PHE A 218 3.85 -5.20 1.09
N PHE A 219 4.86 -5.96 0.67
CA PHE A 219 6.18 -5.85 1.27
C PHE A 219 6.83 -4.51 0.94
N GLY A 220 7.75 -4.09 1.80
CA GLY A 220 8.68 -3.03 1.48
C GLY A 220 9.51 -3.38 0.25
N SER A 221 9.87 -2.37 -0.52
CA SER A 221 10.70 -2.54 -1.71
C SER A 221 11.58 -1.32 -1.93
N THR A 222 12.80 -1.55 -2.38
CA THR A 222 13.69 -0.52 -2.93
C THR A 222 13.64 -0.49 -4.46
N ASP A 223 12.76 -1.29 -5.08
CA ASP A 223 12.55 -1.29 -6.54
C ASP A 223 11.48 -0.26 -6.92
N PRO A 224 11.86 0.82 -7.63
CA PRO A 224 10.90 1.87 -8.01
C PRO A 224 9.76 1.38 -8.89
N GLY A 225 9.99 0.37 -9.73
CA GLY A 225 8.97 -0.22 -10.59
C GLY A 225 7.94 -1.03 -9.78
N GLU A 226 8.38 -1.74 -8.73
CA GLU A 226 7.49 -2.48 -7.84
C GLU A 226 6.60 -1.52 -7.04
N ILE A 227 7.18 -0.47 -6.43
CA ILE A 227 6.44 0.57 -5.69
C ILE A 227 5.36 1.20 -6.59
N LYS A 228 5.72 1.62 -7.80
CA LYS A 228 4.78 2.16 -8.78
C LYS A 228 3.67 1.17 -9.12
N SER A 229 4.03 -0.10 -9.34
CA SER A 229 3.08 -1.15 -9.72
C SER A 229 2.02 -1.39 -8.65
N ASN A 230 2.43 -1.39 -7.38
CA ASN A 230 1.55 -1.52 -6.24
C ASN A 230 0.56 -0.34 -6.14
N ILE A 231 1.05 0.88 -6.33
CA ILE A 231 0.20 2.09 -6.31
C ILE A 231 -0.79 2.06 -7.48
N GLN A 232 -0.35 1.72 -8.69
CA GLN A 232 -1.23 1.63 -9.85
C GLN A 232 -2.33 0.58 -9.65
N LEU A 233 -2.02 -0.55 -9.01
CA LEU A 233 -3.01 -1.57 -8.64
C LEU A 233 -4.08 -1.00 -7.70
N CYS A 234 -3.69 -0.30 -6.63
CA CYS A 234 -4.61 0.29 -5.67
C CYS A 234 -5.52 1.35 -6.31
N LEU A 235 -4.94 2.25 -7.13
CA LEU A 235 -5.69 3.26 -7.87
C LEU A 235 -6.69 2.63 -8.85
N ALA A 236 -6.30 1.55 -9.53
CA ALA A 236 -7.17 0.83 -10.47
C ALA A 236 -8.33 0.11 -9.75
N ILE A 237 -8.07 -0.52 -8.60
CA ILE A 237 -9.12 -1.12 -7.76
C ILE A 237 -10.14 -0.05 -7.30
N ALA A 238 -9.65 1.07 -6.78
CA ALA A 238 -10.53 2.17 -6.35
C ALA A 238 -11.33 2.77 -7.52
N ALA A 239 -10.69 2.97 -8.67
CA ALA A 239 -11.38 3.44 -9.87
C ALA A 239 -12.44 2.45 -10.37
N ARG A 240 -12.15 1.15 -10.34
CA ARG A 240 -13.12 0.10 -10.68
C ARG A 240 -14.32 0.13 -9.75
N ALA A 241 -14.10 0.31 -8.45
CA ALA A 241 -15.16 0.37 -7.44
C ALA A 241 -16.17 1.50 -7.71
N ARG A 242 -15.76 2.60 -8.35
CA ARG A 242 -16.67 3.70 -8.76
C ARG A 242 -17.55 3.34 -9.95
N THR A 243 -17.19 2.35 -10.74
CA THR A 243 -17.85 2.03 -12.02
C THR A 243 -18.73 0.79 -11.98
N VAL A 244 -18.65 0.01 -10.90
CA VAL A 244 -19.39 -1.24 -10.74
C VAL A 244 -20.59 -1.10 -9.81
N THR A 245 -21.58 -1.95 -10.04
CA THR A 245 -22.65 -2.19 -9.08
C THR A 245 -22.14 -3.03 -7.90
N ASN A 246 -22.87 -2.99 -6.77
CA ASN A 246 -22.58 -3.85 -5.62
C ASN A 246 -22.55 -5.36 -5.99
N ALA A 247 -23.44 -5.80 -6.89
CA ALA A 247 -23.47 -7.20 -7.33
C ALA A 247 -22.21 -7.57 -8.13
N GLU A 248 -21.73 -6.68 -8.98
CA GLU A 248 -20.48 -6.90 -9.74
C GLU A 248 -19.26 -6.89 -8.81
N ALA A 249 -19.18 -5.97 -7.85
CA ALA A 249 -18.08 -5.91 -6.87
C ALA A 249 -17.97 -7.20 -6.02
N LYS A 250 -19.10 -7.85 -5.74
CA LYS A 250 -19.16 -9.13 -5.01
C LYS A 250 -18.78 -10.35 -5.85
N ASN A 251 -18.67 -10.21 -7.16
CA ASN A 251 -18.27 -11.32 -8.02
C ASN A 251 -16.74 -11.47 -7.99
N ARG A 252 -16.28 -12.70 -7.83
CA ARG A 252 -14.86 -13.03 -8.06
C ARG A 252 -14.55 -12.89 -9.55
N SER A 253 -13.39 -12.36 -9.89
CA SER A 253 -12.91 -12.33 -11.28
C SER A 253 -12.98 -13.73 -11.91
N SER A 254 -13.68 -13.86 -13.02
CA SER A 254 -14.25 -15.12 -13.54
C SER A 254 -13.27 -16.08 -14.19
N CYS A 255 -11.96 -15.96 -13.98
CA CYS A 255 -10.98 -16.86 -14.58
C CYS A 255 -10.23 -17.70 -13.57
N GLY A 256 -10.69 -18.91 -13.40
CA GLY A 256 -9.88 -19.99 -12.87
C GLY A 256 -9.95 -20.15 -11.34
N VAL A 257 -9.97 -21.41 -10.96
CA VAL A 257 -9.77 -21.83 -9.57
C VAL A 257 -8.29 -21.66 -9.26
N GLY A 258 -7.97 -20.82 -8.27
CA GLY A 258 -6.62 -20.70 -7.70
C GLY A 258 -5.85 -19.43 -8.05
N CYS A 259 -4.73 -19.25 -7.36
CA CYS A 259 -3.79 -18.15 -7.54
C CYS A 259 -2.85 -18.46 -8.71
N SER A 260 -3.15 -17.97 -9.90
CA SER A 260 -2.36 -18.21 -11.10
C SER A 260 -2.18 -16.95 -11.94
N LYS A 261 -1.18 -16.96 -12.82
CA LYS A 261 -0.98 -15.85 -13.79
C LYS A 261 -2.25 -15.56 -14.58
N ALA A 262 -2.95 -16.61 -15.06
CA ALA A 262 -4.17 -16.44 -15.82
C ALA A 262 -5.31 -15.78 -15.01
N ALA A 263 -5.43 -16.12 -13.72
CA ALA A 263 -6.40 -15.48 -12.83
C ALA A 263 -6.06 -14.01 -12.61
N MET A 264 -4.78 -13.70 -12.37
CA MET A 264 -4.32 -12.32 -12.16
C MET A 264 -4.45 -11.48 -13.44
N GLU A 265 -4.12 -12.01 -14.61
CA GLU A 265 -4.35 -11.35 -15.89
C GLU A 265 -5.83 -10.97 -16.10
N SER A 266 -6.74 -11.89 -15.73
CA SER A 266 -8.17 -11.61 -15.78
C SER A 266 -8.58 -10.50 -14.82
N PHE A 267 -8.05 -10.52 -13.60
CA PHE A 267 -8.28 -9.46 -12.62
C PHE A 267 -7.74 -8.11 -13.09
N LEU A 268 -6.50 -8.07 -13.61
CA LEU A 268 -5.89 -6.85 -14.15
C LEU A 268 -6.68 -6.27 -15.32
N MET A 269 -7.26 -7.15 -16.16
CA MET A 269 -8.18 -6.71 -17.22
C MET A 269 -9.47 -6.10 -16.66
N ASP A 270 -10.03 -6.70 -15.61
CA ASP A 270 -11.26 -6.22 -14.97
C ASP A 270 -11.06 -4.85 -14.32
N VAL A 271 -9.92 -4.62 -13.67
CA VAL A 271 -9.57 -3.30 -13.08
C VAL A 271 -8.96 -2.32 -14.10
N GLY A 272 -8.82 -2.70 -15.37
CA GLY A 272 -8.44 -1.81 -16.47
C GLY A 272 -6.93 -1.66 -16.70
N LEU A 273 -6.07 -2.42 -16.00
CA LEU A 273 -4.61 -2.39 -16.17
C LEU A 273 -4.17 -3.16 -17.44
N VAL A 274 -4.67 -2.70 -18.58
CA VAL A 274 -4.40 -3.23 -19.92
C VAL A 274 -3.69 -2.18 -20.77
N GLY A 275 -3.02 -2.63 -21.83
CA GLY A 275 -2.28 -1.73 -22.69
C GLY A 275 -0.77 -1.75 -22.41
N PRO A 276 0.02 -1.20 -23.33
CA PRO A 276 1.49 -1.22 -23.24
C PRO A 276 2.01 -0.41 -22.05
N GLU A 277 1.32 0.66 -21.64
CA GLU A 277 1.69 1.51 -20.50
C GLU A 277 1.68 0.78 -19.14
N PHE A 278 0.98 -0.36 -19.04
CA PHE A 278 0.91 -1.18 -17.82
C PHE A 278 1.72 -2.47 -17.90
N GLU A 279 2.58 -2.60 -18.88
CA GLU A 279 3.37 -3.79 -19.09
C GLU A 279 4.30 -4.10 -17.93
N GLU A 280 5.02 -3.07 -17.46
CA GLU A 280 5.86 -3.16 -16.28
C GLU A 280 5.04 -3.59 -15.05
N THR A 281 3.92 -2.95 -14.78
CA THR A 281 3.01 -3.26 -13.68
C THR A 281 2.52 -4.71 -13.73
N ARG A 282 2.09 -5.17 -14.93
CA ARG A 282 1.70 -6.58 -15.09
C ARG A 282 2.86 -7.54 -14.85
N SER A 283 4.06 -7.19 -15.31
CA SER A 283 5.25 -8.00 -15.08
C SER A 283 5.52 -8.21 -13.58
N TYR A 284 5.46 -7.13 -12.78
CA TYR A 284 5.63 -7.23 -11.33
C TYR A 284 4.55 -8.07 -10.67
N LEU A 285 3.29 -7.85 -10.99
CA LEU A 285 2.14 -8.53 -10.36
C LEU A 285 1.97 -9.99 -10.81
N LEU A 286 2.61 -10.39 -11.90
CA LEU A 286 2.57 -11.77 -12.40
C LEU A 286 3.80 -12.59 -11.99
N LYS A 287 4.91 -11.95 -11.61
CA LYS A 287 6.22 -12.62 -11.43
C LYS A 287 6.19 -13.77 -10.42
N ARG A 288 5.41 -13.61 -9.33
CA ARG A 288 5.34 -14.59 -8.22
C ARG A 288 4.30 -15.69 -8.42
N LEU A 289 3.42 -15.55 -9.42
CA LEU A 289 2.31 -16.46 -9.63
C LEU A 289 2.69 -17.64 -10.52
N PRO A 290 2.17 -18.86 -10.24
CA PRO A 290 2.42 -20.03 -11.07
C PRO A 290 1.59 -20.04 -12.37
N GLY A 291 2.00 -20.89 -13.29
CA GLY A 291 1.28 -21.19 -14.53
C GLY A 291 1.65 -20.31 -15.71
N PRO A 292 1.16 -20.65 -16.90
CA PRO A 292 1.41 -19.88 -18.10
C PRO A 292 0.59 -18.59 -18.12
N SER A 293 1.14 -17.53 -18.69
CA SER A 293 0.39 -16.34 -19.05
C SER A 293 -0.58 -16.62 -20.20
N ASN A 294 -1.76 -16.02 -20.16
CA ASN A 294 -2.71 -16.10 -21.25
C ASN A 294 -2.17 -15.39 -22.51
N HIS A 295 -2.32 -16.01 -23.69
CA HIS A 295 -1.85 -15.44 -24.96
C HIS A 295 -2.50 -14.09 -25.35
N LYS A 296 -3.51 -13.62 -24.64
CA LYS A 296 -4.22 -12.36 -24.92
C LYS A 296 -3.36 -11.10 -24.76
N PHE A 297 -2.25 -11.17 -24.02
CA PHE A 297 -1.29 -10.08 -23.88
C PHE A 297 -0.06 -10.23 -24.80
N ARG A 298 -0.02 -11.29 -25.64
CA ARG A 298 1.14 -11.64 -26.46
C ARG A 298 1.23 -10.90 -27.80
N ASN A 299 0.80 -9.67 -27.91
CA ASN A 299 1.04 -8.87 -29.12
C ASN A 299 1.98 -7.70 -28.79
N SER A 300 3.22 -8.01 -28.49
CA SER A 300 4.40 -7.22 -28.81
C SER A 300 5.63 -8.05 -28.43
N ASP A 301 6.57 -8.13 -29.32
CA ASP A 301 7.82 -8.85 -29.23
C ASP A 301 8.58 -8.59 -27.93
N PHE A 302 8.57 -9.56 -27.02
CA PHE A 302 9.45 -9.60 -25.86
C PHE A 302 10.60 -10.54 -26.12
N ALA A 303 11.64 -9.97 -26.64
CA ALA A 303 12.95 -10.57 -26.63
C ALA A 303 13.76 -9.98 -25.46
N GLN A 304 14.20 -10.89 -24.61
CA GLN A 304 15.41 -10.86 -23.83
C GLN A 304 15.51 -9.98 -22.58
N GLY A 305 15.46 -10.62 -21.42
CA GLY A 305 16.62 -10.65 -20.53
C GLY A 305 16.64 -9.60 -19.43
N CYS A 306 16.02 -9.92 -18.30
CA CYS A 306 16.65 -9.62 -17.02
C CYS A 306 16.51 -10.86 -16.14
N ASP A 307 17.44 -11.80 -16.28
CA ASP A 307 17.79 -12.77 -15.25
C ASP A 307 18.50 -12.00 -14.13
N HIS A 308 17.76 -11.45 -13.21
CA HIS A 308 18.24 -11.15 -11.88
C HIS A 308 17.78 -12.28 -10.98
N GLN A 309 18.59 -13.33 -10.98
CA GLN A 309 18.65 -14.28 -9.88
C GLN A 309 19.21 -13.53 -8.68
N GLU A 310 18.32 -12.94 -7.87
CA GLU A 310 18.69 -12.50 -6.52
C GLU A 310 18.92 -13.76 -5.69
N ASP A 311 20.17 -13.97 -5.39
CA ASP A 311 20.67 -15.00 -4.48
C ASP A 311 20.15 -14.64 -3.07
N ARG A 312 19.02 -15.21 -2.69
CA ARG A 312 18.48 -15.10 -1.33
C ARG A 312 19.28 -16.01 -0.41
N THR A 313 20.47 -15.58 -0.05
CA THR A 313 21.17 -16.19 1.08
C THR A 313 20.50 -15.70 2.37
N SER A 314 19.72 -16.60 2.96
CA SER A 314 19.13 -16.49 4.28
C SER A 314 20.19 -16.11 5.33
N LEU A 315 20.17 -14.88 5.78
CA LEU A 315 20.75 -14.49 7.05
C LEU A 315 19.68 -14.59 8.13
N GLY A 316 19.45 -15.81 8.58
CA GLY A 316 18.62 -16.08 9.73
C GLY A 316 19.28 -15.55 11.00
N SER A 317 18.91 -14.37 11.44
CA SER A 317 19.07 -13.95 12.83
C SER A 317 17.71 -14.10 13.51
N ALA A 318 17.56 -15.11 14.36
CA ALA A 318 16.38 -15.25 15.21
C ALA A 318 16.22 -13.97 16.05
N ARG A 319 15.16 -13.20 15.82
CA ARG A 319 14.82 -12.04 16.65
C ARG A 319 14.25 -12.54 17.98
N PRO A 320 14.51 -11.87 19.13
CA PRO A 320 14.05 -12.30 20.45
C PRO A 320 12.51 -12.32 20.53
N GLU A 321 11.95 -13.29 21.25
CA GLU A 321 10.54 -13.31 21.66
C GLU A 321 10.15 -11.96 22.29
N GLY A 322 9.05 -11.36 21.83
CA GLY A 322 8.57 -10.05 22.28
C GLY A 322 8.79 -8.91 21.28
N TRP A 323 9.37 -9.16 20.12
CA TRP A 323 9.54 -8.16 19.07
C TRP A 323 8.20 -7.69 18.48
N LEU A 324 7.24 -8.59 18.31
CA LEU A 324 5.88 -8.31 17.82
C LEU A 324 5.14 -7.27 18.67
N VAL A 325 5.23 -7.37 20.00
CA VAL A 325 4.66 -6.37 20.93
C VAL A 325 5.37 -5.02 20.82
N LYS A 326 6.65 -5.01 20.40
CA LYS A 326 7.44 -3.80 20.23
C LYS A 326 7.24 -3.14 18.87
N ALA A 327 7.01 -3.92 17.81
CA ALA A 327 6.66 -3.38 16.50
C ALA A 327 5.27 -2.71 16.55
N ALA A 328 4.28 -3.35 17.18
CA ALA A 328 2.97 -2.73 17.42
C ALA A 328 3.09 -1.43 18.24
N ARG A 329 3.92 -1.41 19.29
CA ARG A 329 4.17 -0.22 20.09
C ARG A 329 4.97 0.85 19.32
N PHE A 330 5.88 0.44 18.44
CA PHE A 330 6.61 1.32 17.54
C PHE A 330 5.66 2.00 16.55
N ILE A 331 4.75 1.23 15.93
CA ILE A 331 3.72 1.75 15.03
C ILE A 331 2.79 2.71 15.81
N GLU A 332 2.40 2.38 17.03
CA GLU A 332 1.56 3.18 17.91
C GLU A 332 2.22 4.52 18.29
N GLU A 333 3.48 4.49 18.72
CA GLU A 333 4.24 5.68 19.14
C GLU A 333 4.67 6.52 17.92
N THR A 334 5.02 5.87 16.80
CA THR A 334 5.30 6.54 15.53
C THR A 334 4.03 7.19 14.99
N ALA A 335 2.87 6.52 15.06
CA ALA A 335 1.60 7.08 14.63
C ALA A 335 1.26 8.38 15.40
N ARG A 336 1.49 8.47 16.73
CA ARG A 336 1.27 9.71 17.51
C ARG A 336 2.02 10.89 16.93
N ALA A 337 3.29 10.70 16.61
CA ALA A 337 4.14 11.75 16.04
C ALA A 337 3.87 12.03 14.55
N TRP A 338 3.15 11.15 13.89
CA TRP A 338 2.83 11.29 12.48
C TRP A 338 1.57 12.12 12.26
N PHE A 339 0.75 12.29 13.30
CA PHE A 339 -0.60 12.86 13.16
C PHE A 339 -0.83 14.14 13.97
N ASP A 340 0.06 14.52 14.89
CA ASP A 340 0.12 15.83 15.53
C ASP A 340 0.97 16.79 14.70
#